data_21e6790d9b8efa9a09a8568147fad2ca
#
_entry.id   21e6790d9b8efa9a09a8568147fad2ca
#
_cell.length_a   1.000
_cell.length_b   1.000
_cell.length_c   1.000
_cell.angle_alpha   90.00
_cell.angle_beta   90.00
_cell.angle_gamma   90.00
#
_symmetry.space_group_name_H-M   'P 1'
#
loop_
_entity.id
_entity.type
_entity.pdbx_description
1 polymer ?
#
loop_
_entity_poly.entity_id
_entity_poly.type
_entity_poly.pdbx_seq_one_letter_code
_entity_poly.pdbx_strand_id
1 'polypeptide(L)'
;QKVSDWISDEHRPSGDLHADFVSGNMPAGKRKVKLDRLKELRANERAVLSNARCLAEGVDVPSLDGVAFIDPRSSHVDIVQAVGRAIRLSPEKKTGTIILPVFLKSAANAVSAIEASNFKPIWEVLDALKAHDDVLAWDLDQIRTEMGRTPGTSVSADDLGKLGISLPSTVDESFGTALRTYLVEQVTVSWNFWFGLLQAHVQEHGTAWVSAKYVTRDGYKLGMWINGQRNAKLNGQLSEERISRLESLPGWVWDAYKEKWETGLSALMDYVRLHGDAKVPMKYVTPQGFGLGSWISTARRKKSKGQISPNRVRRLEAVPGWSWSLLEDSWEEGFRILEAFVAERGDARVPTTYVAPNGYK
;
A
#
# COMPACT_ATOMS: atom_id res chain seq x y z
N GLN A 1 42.10 15.94 29.94
CA GLN A 1 42.16 16.16 28.49
C GLN A 1 40.90 16.90 28.09
N LYS A 2 41.00 18.08 27.46
CA LYS A 2 39.81 18.85 27.06
C LYS A 2 39.22 18.23 25.79
N VAL A 3 37.89 18.17 25.68
CA VAL A 3 37.18 17.67 24.49
C VAL A 3 37.66 18.39 23.23
N SER A 4 38.03 19.68 23.36
CA SER A 4 38.65 20.46 22.26
C SER A 4 39.89 19.83 21.63
N ASP A 5 40.60 18.95 22.34
CA ASP A 5 41.82 18.33 21.82
C ASP A 5 41.50 17.17 20.84
N TRP A 6 40.25 16.76 20.74
CA TRP A 6 39.78 15.66 19.88
C TRP A 6 39.01 16.14 18.62
N ILE A 7 38.73 17.45 18.53
CA ILE A 7 37.99 18.05 17.43
C ILE A 7 38.98 18.80 16.55
N SER A 8 39.00 18.52 15.25
CA SER A 8 39.82 19.28 14.29
C SER A 8 39.41 20.77 14.26
N ASP A 9 40.34 21.64 13.97
CA ASP A 9 40.13 23.09 14.04
C ASP A 9 39.00 23.55 13.11
N GLU A 10 38.79 22.91 11.97
CA GLU A 10 37.70 23.17 11.03
C GLU A 10 36.30 22.86 11.59
N HIS A 11 36.22 21.94 12.57
CA HIS A 11 34.98 21.52 13.21
C HIS A 11 34.75 22.17 14.58
N ARG A 12 35.67 23.00 15.03
CA ARG A 12 35.51 23.74 16.30
C ARG A 12 34.47 24.84 16.12
N PRO A 13 33.43 24.87 16.99
CA PRO A 13 32.47 25.96 16.93
C PRO A 13 33.16 27.29 17.23
N SER A 14 32.85 28.32 16.46
CA SER A 14 33.29 29.69 16.78
C SER A 14 32.55 30.23 18.00
N GLY A 15 33.24 30.98 18.83
CA GLY A 15 32.65 31.62 20.02
C GLY A 15 32.83 30.84 21.34
N ASP A 16 32.24 31.33 22.39
CA ASP A 16 32.34 30.78 23.72
C ASP A 16 31.31 29.69 23.96
N LEU A 17 31.76 28.50 24.34
CA LEU A 17 30.90 27.35 24.63
C LEU A 17 30.63 27.23 26.13
N HIS A 18 29.37 27.32 26.52
CA HIS A 18 28.91 27.10 27.87
C HIS A 18 28.23 25.74 27.99
N ALA A 19 28.73 24.89 28.90
CA ALA A 19 28.11 23.59 29.18
C ALA A 19 27.60 23.56 30.60
N ASP A 20 26.36 23.18 30.82
CA ASP A 20 25.75 23.06 32.14
C ASP A 20 24.81 21.85 32.21
N PHE A 21 24.29 21.55 33.39
CA PHE A 21 23.33 20.48 33.58
C PHE A 21 22.19 20.87 34.49
N VAL A 22 21.05 20.23 34.30
CA VAL A 22 19.88 20.31 35.20
C VAL A 22 19.38 18.92 35.55
N SER A 23 18.86 18.74 36.75
CA SER A 23 18.29 17.46 37.19
C SER A 23 17.02 17.69 38.01
N GLY A 24 16.18 16.66 38.12
CA GLY A 24 14.94 16.70 38.90
C GLY A 24 15.16 17.03 40.39
N ASN A 25 16.30 16.65 40.95
CA ASN A 25 16.67 16.91 42.33
C ASN A 25 17.21 18.34 42.58
N MET A 26 17.41 19.11 41.49
CA MET A 26 17.91 20.50 41.64
C MET A 26 16.79 21.44 42.09
N PRO A 27 17.04 22.32 43.07
CA PRO A 27 16.08 23.36 43.51
C PRO A 27 15.58 24.19 42.32
N ALA A 28 14.28 24.50 42.30
CA ALA A 28 13.64 25.20 41.19
C ALA A 28 14.31 26.54 40.84
N GLY A 29 14.74 27.33 41.85
CA GLY A 29 15.45 28.58 41.61
C GLY A 29 16.79 28.42 40.89
N LYS A 30 17.60 27.42 41.27
CA LYS A 30 18.86 27.13 40.56
C LYS A 30 18.63 26.63 39.14
N ARG A 31 17.60 25.82 38.93
CA ARG A 31 17.21 25.35 37.61
C ARG A 31 16.77 26.49 36.70
N LYS A 32 15.97 27.44 37.25
CA LYS A 32 15.51 28.62 36.52
C LYS A 32 16.68 29.48 36.03
N VAL A 33 17.66 29.77 36.88
CA VAL A 33 18.85 30.55 36.48
C VAL A 33 19.59 29.93 35.30
N LYS A 34 19.75 28.60 35.27
CA LYS A 34 20.42 27.90 34.20
C LYS A 34 19.61 27.93 32.89
N LEU A 35 18.29 27.87 32.97
CA LEU A 35 17.40 27.97 31.83
C LEU A 35 17.31 29.40 31.26
N ASP A 36 17.29 30.43 32.17
CA ASP A 36 17.26 31.80 31.73
C ASP A 36 18.56 32.15 30.99
N ARG A 37 19.71 31.57 31.38
CA ARG A 37 20.97 31.74 30.64
C ARG A 37 20.91 31.22 29.21
N LEU A 38 20.15 30.17 28.90
CA LEU A 38 19.93 29.70 27.53
C LEU A 38 19.13 30.69 26.67
N LYS A 39 18.34 31.57 27.33
CA LYS A 39 17.52 32.57 26.60
C LYS A 39 18.32 33.84 26.33
N GLU A 40 19.39 34.07 27.07
CA GLU A 40 20.14 35.34 27.07
C GLU A 40 21.53 35.19 26.45
N LEU A 41 21.74 34.23 25.55
CA LEU A 41 23.00 34.02 24.84
C LEU A 41 23.30 35.19 23.91
N ARG A 42 24.56 35.64 23.91
CA ARG A 42 25.07 36.63 22.96
C ARG A 42 25.36 36.00 21.62
N ALA A 43 25.48 36.77 20.57
CA ALA A 43 25.67 36.29 19.21
C ALA A 43 26.89 35.37 19.00
N ASN A 44 27.94 35.55 19.85
CA ASN A 44 29.16 34.72 19.83
C ASN A 44 29.17 33.60 20.89
N GLU A 45 28.09 33.43 21.64
CA GLU A 45 27.98 32.38 22.66
C GLU A 45 27.18 31.18 22.16
N ARG A 46 27.60 30.00 22.59
CA ARG A 46 26.92 28.71 22.38
C ARG A 46 26.68 28.06 23.72
N ALA A 47 25.55 27.40 23.90
CA ALA A 47 25.30 26.70 25.16
C ALA A 47 24.74 25.29 24.91
N VAL A 48 25.20 24.37 25.76
CA VAL A 48 24.66 23.01 25.85
C VAL A 48 24.17 22.79 27.27
N LEU A 49 22.89 22.45 27.41
CA LEU A 49 22.32 22.10 28.71
C LEU A 49 21.95 20.62 28.70
N SER A 50 22.71 19.83 29.46
CA SER A 50 22.35 18.44 29.66
C SER A 50 21.20 18.30 30.66
N ASN A 51 20.30 17.38 30.40
CA ASN A 51 19.06 17.22 31.14
C ASN A 51 18.82 15.76 31.54
N ALA A 52 18.74 15.54 32.86
CA ALA A 52 18.33 14.25 33.40
C ALA A 52 16.87 14.33 33.87
N ARG A 53 15.92 14.05 32.98
CA ARG A 53 14.48 13.88 33.27
C ARG A 53 13.70 15.11 33.77
N CYS A 54 14.21 16.32 33.65
CA CYS A 54 13.57 17.49 34.30
C CYS A 54 13.08 18.58 33.32
N LEU A 55 13.32 18.43 32.02
CA LEU A 55 12.88 19.41 31.02
C LEU A 55 11.67 18.90 30.18
N ALA A 56 11.02 17.82 30.61
CA ALA A 56 9.84 17.30 29.93
C ALA A 56 8.64 18.26 30.00
N GLU A 57 8.50 19.06 31.09
CA GLU A 57 7.37 19.97 31.26
C GLU A 57 7.82 21.40 31.58
N GLY A 58 7.11 22.40 31.05
CA GLY A 58 7.12 23.79 31.51
C GLY A 58 8.33 24.67 31.14
N VAL A 59 9.26 24.20 30.29
CA VAL A 59 10.40 25.02 29.85
C VAL A 59 10.20 25.53 28.44
N ASP A 60 9.98 26.83 28.28
CA ASP A 60 9.91 27.50 27.00
C ASP A 60 11.21 28.27 26.74
N VAL A 61 11.99 27.81 25.76
CA VAL A 61 13.22 28.47 25.28
C VAL A 61 13.11 28.60 23.76
N PRO A 62 12.57 29.71 23.24
CA PRO A 62 12.39 29.91 21.80
C PRO A 62 13.71 29.89 21.03
N SER A 63 14.81 30.27 21.64
CA SER A 63 16.16 30.24 21.04
C SER A 63 16.79 28.86 20.97
N LEU A 64 16.13 27.80 21.46
CA LEU A 64 16.62 26.43 21.34
C LEU A 64 16.61 25.96 19.89
N ASP A 65 17.77 25.73 19.30
CA ASP A 65 17.95 25.36 17.90
C ASP A 65 18.20 23.86 17.66
N GLY A 66 18.54 23.13 18.73
CA GLY A 66 18.76 21.69 18.63
C GLY A 66 18.46 20.90 19.89
N VAL A 67 18.19 19.62 19.71
CA VAL A 67 18.06 18.62 20.79
C VAL A 67 18.89 17.39 20.42
N ALA A 68 19.71 16.93 21.37
CA ALA A 68 20.44 15.68 21.24
C ALA A 68 19.85 14.62 22.18
N PHE A 69 19.46 13.49 21.61
CA PHE A 69 19.00 12.33 22.37
C PHE A 69 20.15 11.34 22.52
N ILE A 70 20.86 11.38 23.65
CA ILE A 70 21.98 10.47 23.89
C ILE A 70 21.50 9.07 24.27
N ASP A 71 20.38 8.97 24.97
CA ASP A 71 19.67 7.74 25.30
C ASP A 71 18.16 8.01 25.15
N PRO A 72 17.63 7.93 23.93
CA PRO A 72 16.24 8.25 23.67
C PRO A 72 15.33 7.22 24.36
N ARG A 73 14.35 7.73 25.06
CA ARG A 73 13.33 6.92 25.71
C ARG A 73 12.27 6.50 24.69
N SER A 74 11.62 5.39 24.95
CA SER A 74 10.52 4.85 24.18
C SER A 74 9.19 5.63 24.33
N SER A 75 9.16 6.72 25.12
CA SER A 75 7.95 7.54 25.27
C SER A 75 7.81 8.52 24.09
N HIS A 76 6.86 8.25 23.20
CA HIS A 76 6.51 9.16 22.09
C HIS A 76 6.19 10.56 22.60
N VAL A 77 5.50 10.71 23.73
CA VAL A 77 5.15 12.01 24.31
C VAL A 77 6.38 12.81 24.69
N ASP A 78 7.37 12.19 25.35
CA ASP A 78 8.61 12.86 25.74
C ASP A 78 9.44 13.28 24.52
N ILE A 79 9.48 12.43 23.48
CA ILE A 79 10.18 12.73 22.22
C ILE A 79 9.51 13.93 21.54
N VAL A 80 8.20 13.91 21.36
CA VAL A 80 7.44 14.98 20.72
C VAL A 80 7.58 16.29 21.45
N GLN A 81 7.52 16.29 22.79
CA GLN A 81 7.70 17.50 23.59
C GLN A 81 9.11 18.08 23.45
N ALA A 82 10.14 17.24 23.46
CA ALA A 82 11.51 17.68 23.28
C ALA A 82 11.77 18.23 21.88
N VAL A 83 11.30 17.50 20.84
CA VAL A 83 11.42 17.92 19.44
C VAL A 83 10.61 19.17 19.18
N GLY A 84 9.36 19.25 19.64
CA GLY A 84 8.49 20.40 19.48
C GLY A 84 9.09 21.71 19.99
N ARG A 85 10.00 21.63 20.97
CA ARG A 85 10.78 22.78 21.43
C ARG A 85 11.91 23.15 20.47
N ALA A 86 12.62 22.15 19.95
CA ALA A 86 13.71 22.37 18.99
C ALA A 86 13.21 22.90 17.64
N ILE A 87 12.00 22.53 17.21
CA ILE A 87 11.44 22.96 15.92
C ILE A 87 10.54 24.21 16.03
N ARG A 88 10.31 24.73 17.24
CA ARG A 88 9.49 25.94 17.41
C ARG A 88 10.07 27.09 16.60
N LEU A 89 9.24 27.73 15.78
CA LEU A 89 9.64 28.85 14.96
C LEU A 89 10.05 30.05 15.83
N SER A 90 11.16 30.68 15.48
CA SER A 90 11.54 32.01 15.98
C SER A 90 12.03 32.86 14.78
N PRO A 91 12.02 34.20 14.89
CA PRO A 91 12.35 35.08 13.75
C PRO A 91 13.70 34.78 13.08
N GLU A 92 14.66 34.28 13.84
CA GLU A 92 16.04 34.03 13.38
C GLU A 92 16.32 32.57 13.06
N LYS A 93 15.32 31.67 13.27
CA LYS A 93 15.51 30.22 13.18
C LYS A 93 14.67 29.63 12.06
N LYS A 94 15.34 29.07 11.06
CA LYS A 94 14.69 28.42 9.89
C LYS A 94 14.55 26.91 10.05
N THR A 95 15.42 26.28 10.83
CA THR A 95 15.48 24.82 11.01
C THR A 95 15.69 24.44 12.47
N GLY A 96 15.13 23.31 12.89
CA GLY A 96 15.47 22.69 14.17
C GLY A 96 16.33 21.45 13.95
N THR A 97 17.38 21.28 14.74
CA THR A 97 18.31 20.16 14.60
C THR A 97 18.03 19.09 15.67
N ILE A 98 17.91 17.83 15.22
CA ILE A 98 17.79 16.66 16.10
C ILE A 98 19.03 15.79 15.90
N ILE A 99 19.80 15.58 16.98
CA ILE A 99 21.01 14.77 16.96
C ILE A 99 20.70 13.43 17.62
N LEU A 100 20.93 12.36 16.88
CA LEU A 100 20.70 10.98 17.31
C LEU A 100 21.97 10.15 17.08
N PRO A 101 22.77 9.90 18.13
CA PRO A 101 23.97 9.07 17.99
C PRO A 101 23.58 7.60 17.79
N VAL A 102 24.15 6.97 16.77
CA VAL A 102 23.97 5.55 16.48
C VAL A 102 25.34 4.89 16.28
N PHE A 103 25.55 3.77 16.94
CA PHE A 103 26.73 2.94 16.71
C PHE A 103 26.52 2.04 15.49
N LEU A 104 27.29 2.29 14.43
CA LEU A 104 27.26 1.45 13.24
C LEU A 104 28.06 0.18 13.47
N LYS A 105 27.46 -0.95 13.20
CA LYS A 105 28.17 -2.23 13.13
C LYS A 105 28.79 -2.40 11.76
N SER A 106 30.04 -2.90 11.73
CA SER A 106 30.69 -3.26 10.47
C SER A 106 29.93 -4.41 9.79
N ALA A 107 29.64 -4.25 8.50
CA ALA A 107 28.96 -5.25 7.69
C ALA A 107 29.42 -5.17 6.22
N ALA A 108 29.02 -6.16 5.42
CA ALA A 108 29.49 -6.29 4.04
C ALA A 108 28.98 -5.19 3.09
N ASN A 109 27.82 -4.58 3.40
CA ASN A 109 27.20 -3.50 2.63
C ASN A 109 26.34 -2.61 3.51
N ALA A 110 25.87 -1.48 2.95
CA ALA A 110 25.07 -0.48 3.64
C ALA A 110 23.79 -1.06 4.27
N VAL A 111 23.02 -1.87 3.55
CA VAL A 111 21.78 -2.48 4.04
C VAL A 111 22.04 -3.38 5.23
N SER A 112 23.00 -4.29 5.12
CA SER A 112 23.39 -5.19 6.22
C SER A 112 23.91 -4.41 7.44
N ALA A 113 24.61 -3.29 7.24
CA ALA A 113 25.07 -2.43 8.35
C ALA A 113 23.90 -1.76 9.06
N ILE A 114 22.88 -1.31 8.32
CA ILE A 114 21.66 -0.72 8.86
C ILE A 114 20.88 -1.77 9.66
N GLU A 115 20.63 -2.95 9.08
CA GLU A 115 19.89 -4.03 9.76
C GLU A 115 20.59 -4.52 11.04
N ALA A 116 21.93 -4.59 11.02
CA ALA A 116 22.71 -5.02 12.17
C ALA A 116 22.86 -3.96 13.26
N SER A 117 22.59 -2.69 12.95
CA SER A 117 22.74 -1.55 13.87
C SER A 117 21.42 -1.18 14.52
N ASN A 118 21.49 -0.48 15.65
CA ASN A 118 20.28 -0.06 16.37
C ASN A 118 19.82 1.32 15.91
N PHE A 119 19.05 1.38 14.84
CA PHE A 119 18.40 2.60 14.36
C PHE A 119 17.04 2.87 14.98
N LYS A 120 16.57 2.01 15.88
CA LYS A 120 15.27 2.15 16.54
C LYS A 120 15.01 3.56 17.08
N PRO A 121 15.97 4.23 17.76
CA PRO A 121 15.76 5.60 18.23
C PRO A 121 15.43 6.61 17.11
N ILE A 122 15.95 6.42 15.91
CA ILE A 122 15.73 7.34 14.79
C ILE A 122 14.29 7.23 14.28
N TRP A 123 13.82 6.03 14.02
CA TRP A 123 12.43 5.89 13.55
C TRP A 123 11.40 6.14 14.66
N GLU A 124 11.70 5.91 15.93
CA GLU A 124 10.82 6.33 17.02
C GLU A 124 10.64 7.86 17.06
N VAL A 125 11.70 8.62 16.82
CA VAL A 125 11.63 10.09 16.71
C VAL A 125 10.85 10.48 15.44
N LEU A 126 11.12 9.86 14.30
CA LEU A 126 10.45 10.16 13.05
C LEU A 126 8.96 9.79 13.09
N ASP A 127 8.62 8.67 13.72
CA ASP A 127 7.23 8.24 13.91
C ASP A 127 6.47 9.18 14.85
N ALA A 128 7.13 9.66 15.89
CA ALA A 128 6.59 10.69 16.78
C ALA A 128 6.36 12.02 16.05
N LEU A 129 7.29 12.46 15.21
CA LEU A 129 7.10 13.65 14.36
C LEU A 129 5.92 13.47 13.38
N LYS A 130 5.87 12.35 12.70
CA LYS A 130 4.78 11.99 11.80
C LYS A 130 3.40 12.02 12.47
N ALA A 131 3.31 11.60 13.73
CA ALA A 131 2.06 11.60 14.48
C ALA A 131 1.54 13.02 14.83
N HIS A 132 2.37 14.06 14.69
CA HIS A 132 2.06 15.45 15.03
C HIS A 132 2.21 16.45 13.87
N ASP A 133 2.60 15.96 12.70
CA ASP A 133 2.73 16.76 11.47
C ASP A 133 2.06 16.01 10.30
N ASP A 134 0.83 16.40 9.99
CA ASP A 134 0.03 15.78 8.92
C ASP A 134 0.67 15.94 7.54
N VAL A 135 1.43 17.04 7.33
CA VAL A 135 2.15 17.27 6.06
C VAL A 135 3.30 16.29 5.92
N LEU A 136 4.11 16.13 6.97
CA LEU A 136 5.18 15.14 7.00
C LEU A 136 4.63 13.71 6.84
N ALA A 137 3.52 13.42 7.52
CA ALA A 137 2.86 12.12 7.39
C ALA A 137 2.43 11.84 5.95
N TRP A 138 1.84 12.84 5.29
CA TRP A 138 1.39 12.73 3.90
C TRP A 138 2.58 12.59 2.94
N ASP A 139 3.64 13.39 3.09
CA ASP A 139 4.85 13.34 2.27
C ASP A 139 5.49 11.94 2.32
N LEU A 140 5.68 11.39 3.53
CA LEU A 140 6.26 10.05 3.71
C LEU A 140 5.37 8.95 3.09
N ASP A 141 4.05 9.07 3.21
CA ASP A 141 3.10 8.13 2.61
C ASP A 141 3.08 8.22 1.07
N GLN A 142 3.32 9.42 0.48
CA GLN A 142 3.52 9.59 -0.97
C GLN A 142 4.81 8.92 -1.43
N ILE A 143 5.93 9.13 -0.74
CA ILE A 143 7.20 8.46 -1.04
C ILE A 143 7.01 6.93 -1.01
N ARG A 144 6.33 6.40 0.00
CA ARG A 144 6.06 4.95 0.10
C ARG A 144 5.20 4.44 -1.05
N THR A 145 4.24 5.24 -1.50
CA THR A 145 3.40 4.91 -2.66
C THR A 145 4.24 4.90 -3.94
N GLU A 146 5.14 5.87 -4.12
CA GLU A 146 6.02 5.95 -5.28
C GLU A 146 7.02 4.79 -5.33
N MET A 147 7.58 4.38 -4.18
CA MET A 147 8.38 3.14 -4.07
C MET A 147 7.61 1.90 -4.55
N GLY A 148 6.29 1.89 -4.38
CA GLY A 148 5.43 0.83 -4.90
C GLY A 148 5.17 0.94 -6.40
N ARG A 149 5.04 2.17 -6.94
CA ARG A 149 4.90 2.38 -8.39
C ARG A 149 6.15 1.95 -9.15
N THR A 150 7.31 2.19 -8.54
CA THR A 150 8.61 1.91 -9.15
C THR A 150 9.45 1.07 -8.18
N PRO A 151 9.21 -0.24 -8.08
CA PRO A 151 9.93 -1.11 -7.16
C PRO A 151 11.44 -1.07 -7.40
N GLY A 152 12.19 -1.06 -6.30
CA GLY A 152 13.66 -0.94 -6.34
C GLY A 152 14.17 0.49 -6.39
N THR A 153 13.29 1.50 -6.43
CA THR A 153 13.71 2.91 -6.30
C THR A 153 14.14 3.19 -4.86
N SER A 154 15.28 3.85 -4.73
CA SER A 154 15.80 4.33 -3.45
C SER A 154 15.37 5.76 -3.17
N VAL A 155 15.29 6.13 -1.89
CA VAL A 155 14.91 7.48 -1.44
C VAL A 155 16.13 8.39 -1.43
N SER A 156 16.09 9.47 -2.23
CA SER A 156 17.12 10.50 -2.26
C SER A 156 16.96 11.51 -1.11
N ALA A 157 17.92 12.43 -0.95
CA ALA A 157 17.81 13.50 0.02
C ALA A 157 16.68 14.49 -0.33
N ASP A 158 16.47 14.75 -1.62
CA ASP A 158 15.48 15.70 -2.12
C ASP A 158 14.05 15.17 -1.93
N ASP A 159 13.85 13.86 -1.93
CA ASP A 159 12.53 13.23 -1.74
C ASP A 159 11.94 13.49 -0.34
N LEU A 160 12.78 13.69 0.67
CA LEU A 160 12.35 13.89 2.05
C LEU A 160 11.83 15.31 2.34
N GLY A 161 11.88 16.23 1.39
CA GLY A 161 11.29 17.57 1.47
C GLY A 161 11.79 18.37 2.66
N LYS A 162 10.94 18.55 3.69
CA LYS A 162 11.27 19.31 4.90
C LYS A 162 12.24 18.60 5.85
N LEU A 163 12.45 17.29 5.67
CA LEU A 163 13.27 16.46 6.56
C LEU A 163 14.68 16.29 5.98
N GLY A 164 15.63 17.10 6.41
CA GLY A 164 17.04 16.92 6.07
C GLY A 164 17.70 15.89 6.96
N ILE A 165 18.32 14.84 6.41
CA ILE A 165 19.13 13.88 7.14
C ILE A 165 20.60 14.13 6.81
N SER A 166 21.33 14.67 7.78
CA SER A 166 22.78 14.90 7.68
C SER A 166 23.54 13.74 8.33
N LEU A 167 24.48 13.18 7.59
CA LEU A 167 25.34 12.09 8.05
C LEU A 167 26.78 12.59 8.21
N PRO A 168 27.59 11.96 9.10
CA PRO A 168 29.00 12.25 9.19
C PRO A 168 29.73 12.03 7.85
N SER A 169 30.74 12.82 7.56
CA SER A 169 31.56 12.70 6.33
C SER A 169 32.27 11.35 6.15
N THR A 170 32.36 10.57 7.23
CA THR A 170 32.88 9.19 7.20
C THR A 170 31.91 8.16 6.61
N VAL A 171 30.67 8.55 6.35
CA VAL A 171 29.62 7.69 5.82
C VAL A 171 29.38 8.06 4.35
N ASP A 172 29.40 7.10 3.45
CA ASP A 172 29.20 7.35 2.02
C ASP A 172 27.73 7.59 1.67
N GLU A 173 27.48 8.15 0.49
CA GLU A 173 26.13 8.47 0.01
C GLU A 173 25.30 7.21 -0.24
N SER A 174 25.94 6.06 -0.53
CA SER A 174 25.22 4.79 -0.70
C SER A 174 24.57 4.34 0.61
N PHE A 175 25.25 4.54 1.72
CA PHE A 175 24.70 4.31 3.04
C PHE A 175 23.57 5.31 3.36
N GLY A 176 23.75 6.59 3.01
CA GLY A 176 22.74 7.63 3.20
C GLY A 176 21.45 7.28 2.48
N THR A 177 21.55 6.88 1.25
CA THR A 177 20.41 6.46 0.41
C THR A 177 19.71 5.22 0.98
N ALA A 178 20.48 4.20 1.37
CA ALA A 178 19.93 3.00 1.99
C ALA A 178 19.23 3.31 3.33
N LEU A 179 19.80 4.20 4.15
CA LEU A 179 19.21 4.61 5.43
C LEU A 179 17.88 5.35 5.21
N ARG A 180 17.83 6.32 4.29
CA ARG A 180 16.60 7.06 3.98
C ARG A 180 15.49 6.12 3.51
N THR A 181 15.81 5.22 2.59
CA THR A 181 14.89 4.19 2.09
C THR A 181 14.37 3.33 3.24
N TYR A 182 15.25 2.82 4.09
CA TYR A 182 14.91 2.00 5.23
C TYR A 182 14.03 2.75 6.25
N LEU A 183 14.34 4.02 6.55
CA LEU A 183 13.54 4.84 7.45
C LEU A 183 12.11 5.03 6.94
N VAL A 184 11.93 5.35 5.67
CA VAL A 184 10.58 5.46 5.05
C VAL A 184 9.83 4.14 5.18
N GLU A 185 10.49 3.01 4.95
CA GLU A 185 9.88 1.68 5.11
C GLU A 185 9.42 1.38 6.54
N GLN A 186 10.19 1.80 7.52
CA GLN A 186 9.88 1.54 8.94
C GLN A 186 8.73 2.42 9.47
N VAL A 187 8.67 3.69 9.05
CA VAL A 187 7.68 4.65 9.59
C VAL A 187 6.41 4.77 8.77
N THR A 188 6.32 4.07 7.63
CA THR A 188 5.14 4.08 6.78
C THR A 188 4.46 2.71 6.74
N VAL A 189 3.16 2.70 6.45
CA VAL A 189 2.42 1.45 6.33
C VAL A 189 2.67 0.79 4.98
N SER A 190 2.88 -0.52 4.98
CA SER A 190 3.08 -1.31 3.75
C SER A 190 1.91 -1.22 2.77
N TRP A 191 0.72 -0.82 3.23
CA TRP A 191 -0.46 -0.64 2.38
C TRP A 191 -0.22 0.37 1.25
N ASN A 192 0.48 1.48 1.53
CA ASN A 192 0.80 2.50 0.53
C ASN A 192 1.70 1.96 -0.58
N PHE A 193 2.68 1.14 -0.24
CA PHE A 193 3.51 0.44 -1.23
C PHE A 193 2.67 -0.46 -2.16
N TRP A 194 1.80 -1.28 -1.60
CA TRP A 194 0.93 -2.16 -2.38
C TRP A 194 -0.07 -1.38 -3.24
N PHE A 195 -0.57 -0.25 -2.72
CA PHE A 195 -1.42 0.65 -3.49
C PHE A 195 -0.66 1.27 -4.67
N GLY A 196 0.60 1.64 -4.49
CA GLY A 196 1.50 2.08 -5.57
C GLY A 196 1.68 1.02 -6.65
N LEU A 197 1.92 -0.25 -6.28
CA LEU A 197 1.96 -1.37 -7.22
C LEU A 197 0.67 -1.50 -8.04
N LEU A 198 -0.50 -1.33 -7.40
CA LEU A 198 -1.78 -1.36 -8.09
C LEU A 198 -1.94 -0.17 -9.05
N GLN A 199 -1.48 1.02 -8.66
CA GLN A 199 -1.50 2.19 -9.54
C GLN A 199 -0.60 1.99 -10.77
N ALA A 200 0.61 1.41 -10.61
CA ALA A 200 1.47 1.03 -11.73
C ALA A 200 0.79 0.04 -12.67
N HIS A 201 0.11 -0.96 -12.11
CA HIS A 201 -0.68 -1.90 -12.91
C HIS A 201 -1.80 -1.19 -13.70
N VAL A 202 -2.52 -0.27 -13.07
CA VAL A 202 -3.56 0.53 -13.74
C VAL A 202 -2.97 1.39 -14.85
N GLN A 203 -1.81 1.98 -14.65
CA GLN A 203 -1.13 2.78 -15.66
C GLN A 203 -0.71 1.93 -16.88
N GLU A 204 -0.23 0.70 -16.66
CA GLU A 204 0.19 -0.22 -17.72
C GLU A 204 -0.99 -0.86 -18.46
N HIS A 205 -2.07 -1.20 -17.75
CA HIS A 205 -3.16 -2.04 -18.26
C HIS A 205 -4.51 -1.32 -18.38
N GLY A 206 -4.60 -0.07 -17.92
CA GLY A 206 -5.83 0.73 -17.98
C GLY A 206 -6.90 0.35 -16.94
N THR A 207 -6.66 -0.65 -16.07
CA THR A 207 -7.68 -1.17 -15.17
C THR A 207 -7.09 -1.74 -13.87
N ALA A 208 -7.80 -1.56 -12.77
CA ALA A 208 -7.53 -2.22 -11.50
C ALA A 208 -8.11 -3.65 -11.41
N TRP A 209 -8.62 -4.17 -12.51
CA TRP A 209 -9.05 -5.57 -12.61
C TRP A 209 -7.84 -6.49 -12.67
N VAL A 210 -7.48 -7.09 -11.55
CA VAL A 210 -6.30 -7.96 -11.42
C VAL A 210 -6.74 -9.38 -11.08
N SER A 211 -6.17 -10.37 -11.79
CA SER A 211 -6.38 -11.80 -11.47
C SER A 211 -5.88 -12.11 -10.06
N ALA A 212 -6.60 -12.97 -9.32
CA ALA A 212 -6.20 -13.40 -7.98
C ALA A 212 -4.79 -14.04 -7.91
N LYS A 213 -4.32 -14.59 -9.03
CA LYS A 213 -3.00 -15.24 -9.15
C LYS A 213 -1.93 -14.31 -9.74
N TYR A 214 -2.26 -13.05 -10.00
CA TYR A 214 -1.33 -12.13 -10.62
C TYR A 214 -0.15 -11.80 -9.70
N VAL A 215 1.04 -11.89 -10.28
CA VAL A 215 2.31 -11.53 -9.66
C VAL A 215 2.97 -10.51 -10.56
N THR A 216 3.50 -9.42 -10.01
CA THR A 216 4.24 -8.42 -10.76
C THR A 216 5.56 -9.00 -11.31
N ARG A 217 6.23 -8.28 -12.23
CA ARG A 217 7.55 -8.68 -12.75
C ARG A 217 8.59 -8.84 -11.64
N ASP A 218 8.48 -8.04 -10.59
CA ASP A 218 9.38 -8.03 -9.43
C ASP A 218 8.99 -9.07 -8.35
N GLY A 219 8.02 -9.94 -8.63
CA GLY A 219 7.64 -11.04 -7.74
C GLY A 219 6.59 -10.71 -6.69
N TYR A 220 6.00 -9.51 -6.69
CA TYR A 220 4.96 -9.14 -5.73
C TYR A 220 3.60 -9.76 -6.06
N LYS A 221 2.99 -10.44 -5.10
CA LYS A 221 1.69 -11.14 -5.24
C LYS A 221 0.51 -10.15 -5.17
N LEU A 222 0.43 -9.23 -6.14
CA LEU A 222 -0.57 -8.15 -6.15
C LEU A 222 -2.01 -8.66 -6.13
N GLY A 223 -2.32 -9.72 -6.88
CA GLY A 223 -3.66 -10.32 -6.88
C GLY A 223 -4.11 -10.85 -5.52
N MET A 224 -3.18 -11.40 -4.73
CA MET A 224 -3.46 -11.86 -3.37
C MET A 224 -3.73 -10.67 -2.43
N TRP A 225 -2.93 -9.60 -2.53
CA TRP A 225 -3.14 -8.39 -1.74
C TRP A 225 -4.51 -7.76 -2.01
N ILE A 226 -4.91 -7.64 -3.28
CA ILE A 226 -6.24 -7.12 -3.68
C ILE A 226 -7.36 -7.96 -3.07
N ASN A 227 -7.26 -9.29 -3.09
CA ASN A 227 -8.25 -10.13 -2.44
C ASN A 227 -8.27 -9.91 -0.92
N GLY A 228 -7.11 -9.68 -0.31
CA GLY A 228 -7.02 -9.26 1.09
C GLY A 228 -7.80 -7.98 1.37
N GLN A 229 -7.70 -6.96 0.51
CA GLN A 229 -8.45 -5.71 0.67
C GLN A 229 -9.98 -5.93 0.55
N ARG A 230 -10.41 -6.76 -0.40
CA ARG A 230 -11.83 -7.13 -0.55
C ARG A 230 -12.38 -7.81 0.71
N ASN A 231 -11.63 -8.76 1.26
CA ASN A 231 -12.00 -9.44 2.52
C ASN A 231 -11.98 -8.48 3.71
N ALA A 232 -10.99 -7.59 3.81
CA ALA A 232 -10.92 -6.59 4.86
C ALA A 232 -12.14 -5.64 4.84
N LYS A 233 -12.60 -5.22 3.66
CA LYS A 233 -13.85 -4.44 3.53
C LYS A 233 -15.05 -5.23 3.99
N LEU A 234 -15.19 -6.49 3.57
CA LEU A 234 -16.31 -7.35 3.99
C LEU A 234 -16.38 -7.53 5.51
N ASN A 235 -15.22 -7.55 6.18
CA ASN A 235 -15.11 -7.69 7.63
C ASN A 235 -15.14 -6.34 8.39
N GLY A 236 -15.34 -5.21 7.69
CA GLY A 236 -15.34 -3.87 8.33
C GLY A 236 -13.97 -3.42 8.85
N GLN A 237 -12.87 -3.98 8.33
CA GLN A 237 -11.50 -3.73 8.79
C GLN A 237 -10.75 -2.73 7.90
N LEU A 238 -11.37 -2.22 6.86
CA LEU A 238 -10.76 -1.25 5.94
C LEU A 238 -11.30 0.16 6.24
N SER A 239 -10.39 1.14 6.37
CA SER A 239 -10.78 2.53 6.61
C SER A 239 -11.47 3.15 5.37
N GLU A 240 -12.35 4.13 5.60
CA GLU A 240 -13.06 4.86 4.53
C GLU A 240 -12.08 5.54 3.56
N GLU A 241 -10.97 6.07 4.05
CA GLU A 241 -9.91 6.63 3.20
C GLU A 241 -9.36 5.59 2.21
N ARG A 242 -9.02 4.39 2.68
CA ARG A 242 -8.51 3.30 1.83
C ARG A 242 -9.57 2.80 0.85
N ILE A 243 -10.84 2.74 1.29
CA ILE A 243 -11.98 2.40 0.43
C ILE A 243 -12.07 3.42 -0.71
N SER A 244 -12.10 4.71 -0.40
CA SER A 244 -12.18 5.79 -1.38
C SER A 244 -11.00 5.79 -2.36
N ARG A 245 -9.77 5.58 -1.87
CA ARG A 245 -8.57 5.48 -2.71
C ARG A 245 -8.64 4.31 -3.68
N LEU A 246 -9.11 3.15 -3.25
CA LEU A 246 -9.28 1.98 -4.13
C LEU A 246 -10.39 2.21 -5.15
N GLU A 247 -11.53 2.77 -4.74
CA GLU A 247 -12.68 3.07 -5.60
C GLU A 247 -12.39 4.15 -6.66
N SER A 248 -11.39 5.02 -6.42
CA SER A 248 -10.94 6.01 -7.41
C SER A 248 -10.18 5.39 -8.60
N LEU A 249 -9.75 4.12 -8.49
CA LEU A 249 -9.01 3.48 -9.57
C LEU A 249 -9.94 2.92 -10.66
N PRO A 250 -9.65 3.15 -11.94
CA PRO A 250 -10.45 2.63 -13.04
C PRO A 250 -10.56 1.10 -12.97
N GLY A 251 -11.76 0.56 -13.09
CA GLY A 251 -12.03 -0.88 -13.09
C GLY A 251 -11.87 -1.56 -11.73
N TRP A 252 -11.78 -0.80 -10.62
CA TRP A 252 -11.84 -1.39 -9.29
C TRP A 252 -13.23 -1.93 -9.00
N VAL A 253 -13.29 -3.15 -8.48
CA VAL A 253 -14.54 -3.79 -8.04
C VAL A 253 -14.33 -4.53 -6.73
N TRP A 254 -15.29 -4.41 -5.83
CA TRP A 254 -15.23 -5.10 -4.55
C TRP A 254 -15.63 -6.57 -4.65
N ASP A 255 -16.65 -6.89 -5.41
CA ASP A 255 -17.12 -8.26 -5.66
C ASP A 255 -16.77 -8.70 -7.10
N ALA A 256 -15.54 -9.18 -7.26
CA ALA A 256 -15.06 -9.72 -8.54
C ALA A 256 -15.91 -10.89 -9.07
N TYR A 257 -16.60 -11.60 -8.18
CA TYR A 257 -17.43 -12.73 -8.55
C TYR A 257 -18.79 -12.29 -9.08
N LYS A 258 -19.35 -11.23 -8.51
CA LYS A 258 -20.58 -10.59 -8.98
C LYS A 258 -20.31 -9.92 -10.33
N GLU A 259 -19.24 -9.16 -10.43
CA GLU A 259 -18.88 -8.46 -11.67
C GLU A 259 -18.62 -9.41 -12.84
N LYS A 260 -17.84 -10.47 -12.62
CA LYS A 260 -17.61 -11.50 -13.65
C LYS A 260 -18.91 -12.18 -14.08
N TRP A 261 -19.87 -12.32 -13.16
CA TRP A 261 -21.18 -12.86 -13.47
C TRP A 261 -21.99 -11.91 -14.35
N GLU A 262 -22.06 -10.63 -14.00
CA GLU A 262 -22.80 -9.61 -14.76
C GLU A 262 -22.20 -9.42 -16.17
N THR A 263 -20.87 -9.34 -16.26
CA THR A 263 -20.15 -9.31 -17.55
C THR A 263 -20.49 -10.52 -18.41
N GLY A 264 -20.48 -11.71 -17.82
CA GLY A 264 -20.81 -12.93 -18.56
C GLY A 264 -22.26 -12.98 -19.04
N LEU A 265 -23.21 -12.54 -18.21
CA LEU A 265 -24.62 -12.48 -18.58
C LEU A 265 -24.88 -11.43 -19.67
N SER A 266 -24.28 -10.24 -19.55
CA SER A 266 -24.37 -9.21 -20.59
C SER A 266 -23.79 -9.70 -21.91
N ALA A 267 -22.60 -10.31 -21.87
CA ALA A 267 -21.98 -10.88 -23.08
C ALA A 267 -22.82 -11.98 -23.71
N LEU A 268 -23.52 -12.80 -22.91
CA LEU A 268 -24.46 -13.81 -23.44
C LEU A 268 -25.68 -13.16 -24.12
N MET A 269 -26.25 -12.13 -23.52
CA MET A 269 -27.36 -11.38 -24.10
C MET A 269 -26.96 -10.70 -25.42
N ASP A 270 -25.76 -10.12 -25.48
CA ASP A 270 -25.21 -9.54 -26.72
C ASP A 270 -24.98 -10.62 -27.81
N TYR A 271 -24.50 -11.79 -27.41
CA TYR A 271 -24.33 -12.92 -28.31
C TYR A 271 -25.68 -13.36 -28.89
N VAL A 272 -26.70 -13.53 -28.05
CA VAL A 272 -28.05 -13.91 -28.50
C VAL A 272 -28.67 -12.88 -29.42
N ARG A 273 -28.47 -11.58 -29.14
CA ARG A 273 -28.94 -10.51 -30.01
C ARG A 273 -28.29 -10.56 -31.40
N LEU A 274 -27.02 -10.97 -31.48
CA LEU A 274 -26.25 -11.03 -32.73
C LEU A 274 -26.49 -12.31 -33.51
N HIS A 275 -26.64 -13.46 -32.83
CA HIS A 275 -26.70 -14.79 -33.42
C HIS A 275 -28.09 -15.44 -33.42
N GLY A 276 -29.05 -14.88 -32.68
CA GLY A 276 -30.43 -15.36 -32.57
C GLY A 276 -30.65 -16.50 -31.58
N ASP A 277 -29.59 -17.11 -31.03
CA ASP A 277 -29.68 -18.20 -30.05
C ASP A 277 -28.57 -18.13 -29.00
N ALA A 278 -28.68 -18.93 -27.91
CA ALA A 278 -27.70 -19.04 -26.85
C ALA A 278 -26.74 -20.24 -27.03
N LYS A 279 -26.58 -20.79 -28.23
CA LYS A 279 -25.69 -21.93 -28.53
C LYS A 279 -24.25 -21.45 -28.73
N VAL A 280 -23.66 -20.90 -27.69
CA VAL A 280 -22.30 -20.33 -27.71
C VAL A 280 -21.25 -21.44 -27.79
N PRO A 281 -20.33 -21.44 -28.77
CA PRO A 281 -19.25 -22.40 -28.86
C PRO A 281 -18.33 -22.34 -27.62
N MET A 282 -17.81 -23.50 -27.17
CA MET A 282 -16.98 -23.63 -25.99
C MET A 282 -15.76 -22.70 -25.98
N LYS A 283 -15.15 -22.47 -27.13
CA LYS A 283 -13.97 -21.64 -27.34
C LYS A 283 -14.28 -20.19 -27.69
N TYR A 284 -15.55 -19.78 -27.66
CA TYR A 284 -15.94 -18.43 -28.06
C TYR A 284 -15.42 -17.39 -27.04
N VAL A 285 -14.77 -16.37 -27.58
CA VAL A 285 -14.26 -15.21 -26.87
C VAL A 285 -14.90 -13.97 -27.48
N THR A 286 -15.42 -13.07 -26.66
CA THR A 286 -16.00 -11.81 -27.15
C THR A 286 -14.92 -10.89 -27.74
N PRO A 287 -15.28 -9.87 -28.56
CA PRO A 287 -14.34 -8.89 -29.09
C PRO A 287 -13.52 -8.17 -27.98
N GLN A 288 -14.08 -8.08 -26.76
CA GLN A 288 -13.43 -7.50 -25.58
C GLN A 288 -12.54 -8.51 -24.82
N GLY A 289 -12.32 -9.71 -25.35
CA GLY A 289 -11.46 -10.73 -24.75
C GLY A 289 -12.11 -11.59 -23.65
N PHE A 290 -13.42 -11.49 -23.42
CA PHE A 290 -14.09 -12.30 -22.41
C PHE A 290 -14.42 -13.71 -22.94
N GLY A 291 -13.94 -14.75 -22.24
CA GLY A 291 -14.17 -16.16 -22.62
C GLY A 291 -15.60 -16.62 -22.30
N LEU A 292 -16.58 -16.22 -23.13
CA LEU A 292 -18.00 -16.49 -22.92
C LEU A 292 -18.31 -17.98 -22.91
N GLY A 293 -17.75 -18.76 -23.83
CA GLY A 293 -17.99 -20.21 -23.91
C GLY A 293 -17.57 -20.95 -22.66
N SER A 294 -16.40 -20.61 -22.10
CA SER A 294 -15.89 -21.18 -20.85
C SER A 294 -16.70 -20.72 -19.62
N TRP A 295 -17.21 -19.49 -19.64
CA TRP A 295 -18.08 -18.98 -18.57
C TRP A 295 -19.41 -19.73 -18.54
N ILE A 296 -20.06 -19.96 -19.69
CA ILE A 296 -21.30 -20.75 -19.82
C ILE A 296 -21.08 -22.19 -19.34
N SER A 297 -20.01 -22.83 -19.80
CA SER A 297 -19.65 -24.20 -19.35
C SER A 297 -19.49 -24.26 -17.82
N THR A 298 -18.88 -23.23 -17.24
CA THR A 298 -18.76 -23.14 -15.77
C THR A 298 -20.12 -22.95 -15.10
N ALA A 299 -21.02 -22.16 -15.68
CA ALA A 299 -22.39 -21.98 -15.15
C ALA A 299 -23.18 -23.30 -15.18
N ARG A 300 -23.13 -24.03 -16.29
CA ARG A 300 -23.77 -25.36 -16.44
C ARG A 300 -23.24 -26.37 -15.42
N ARG A 301 -21.91 -26.45 -15.27
CA ARG A 301 -21.27 -27.32 -14.28
C ARG A 301 -21.63 -26.96 -12.84
N LYS A 302 -21.79 -25.67 -12.52
CA LYS A 302 -22.25 -25.23 -11.19
C LYS A 302 -23.72 -25.58 -10.94
N LYS A 303 -24.56 -25.51 -11.97
CA LYS A 303 -25.97 -25.92 -11.87
C LYS A 303 -26.06 -27.41 -11.56
N SER A 304 -25.32 -28.27 -12.28
CA SER A 304 -25.32 -29.72 -12.05
C SER A 304 -24.84 -30.12 -10.64
N LYS A 305 -24.00 -29.26 -10.01
CA LYS A 305 -23.51 -29.46 -8.64
C LYS A 305 -24.36 -28.75 -7.57
N GLY A 306 -25.47 -28.11 -7.91
CA GLY A 306 -26.26 -27.32 -6.98
C GLY A 306 -25.56 -26.06 -6.42
N GLN A 307 -24.51 -25.57 -7.09
CA GLN A 307 -23.63 -24.48 -6.61
C GLN A 307 -23.92 -23.11 -7.26
N ILE A 308 -25.09 -22.95 -7.90
CA ILE A 308 -25.54 -21.70 -8.48
C ILE A 308 -26.79 -21.21 -7.73
N SER A 309 -26.86 -19.91 -7.46
CA SER A 309 -28.01 -19.36 -6.73
C SER A 309 -29.30 -19.40 -7.57
N PRO A 310 -30.47 -19.55 -6.94
CA PRO A 310 -31.76 -19.55 -7.66
C PRO A 310 -31.99 -18.32 -8.50
N ASN A 311 -31.54 -17.16 -8.05
CA ASN A 311 -31.61 -15.91 -8.81
C ASN A 311 -30.82 -15.98 -10.13
N ARG A 312 -29.59 -16.51 -10.07
CA ARG A 312 -28.74 -16.69 -11.27
C ARG A 312 -29.30 -17.71 -12.23
N VAL A 313 -29.93 -18.78 -11.69
CA VAL A 313 -30.65 -19.77 -12.53
C VAL A 313 -31.77 -19.09 -13.29
N ARG A 314 -32.68 -18.40 -12.63
CA ARG A 314 -33.80 -17.69 -13.27
C ARG A 314 -33.34 -16.68 -14.34
N ARG A 315 -32.25 -15.96 -14.06
CA ARG A 315 -31.71 -14.98 -15.02
C ARG A 315 -31.13 -15.62 -16.28
N LEU A 316 -30.51 -16.80 -16.18
CA LEU A 316 -30.08 -17.54 -17.35
C LEU A 316 -31.28 -18.16 -18.13
N GLU A 317 -32.24 -18.71 -17.40
CA GLU A 317 -33.44 -19.30 -18.00
C GLU A 317 -34.33 -18.25 -18.74
N ALA A 318 -34.19 -16.98 -18.35
CA ALA A 318 -34.85 -15.89 -19.07
C ALA A 318 -34.16 -15.47 -20.38
N VAL A 319 -32.97 -15.99 -20.67
CA VAL A 319 -32.24 -15.67 -21.90
C VAL A 319 -32.83 -16.52 -23.04
N PRO A 320 -33.29 -15.92 -24.16
CA PRO A 320 -33.85 -16.65 -25.29
C PRO A 320 -32.89 -17.73 -25.83
N GLY A 321 -33.41 -18.96 -25.99
CA GLY A 321 -32.62 -20.09 -26.49
C GLY A 321 -31.59 -20.64 -25.47
N TRP A 322 -31.65 -20.22 -24.20
CA TRP A 322 -30.80 -20.81 -23.15
C TRP A 322 -31.14 -22.27 -22.88
N SER A 323 -30.13 -23.09 -22.74
CA SER A 323 -30.24 -24.47 -22.33
C SER A 323 -29.19 -24.83 -21.30
N TRP A 324 -29.57 -25.66 -20.32
CA TRP A 324 -28.65 -26.23 -19.36
C TRP A 324 -27.89 -27.44 -19.90
N SER A 325 -28.47 -28.19 -20.83
CA SER A 325 -27.86 -29.39 -21.45
C SER A 325 -28.18 -29.43 -22.93
N LEU A 326 -27.24 -29.02 -23.77
CA LEU A 326 -27.40 -29.10 -25.24
C LEU A 326 -27.57 -30.54 -25.73
N LEU A 327 -27.05 -31.52 -24.96
CA LEU A 327 -27.17 -32.94 -25.30
C LEU A 327 -28.60 -33.43 -25.06
N GLU A 328 -29.21 -33.09 -23.94
CA GLU A 328 -30.61 -33.40 -23.63
C GLU A 328 -31.56 -32.74 -24.62
N ASP A 329 -31.34 -31.46 -24.97
CA ASP A 329 -32.16 -30.78 -25.96
C ASP A 329 -32.08 -31.44 -27.33
N SER A 330 -30.88 -31.82 -27.75
CA SER A 330 -30.71 -32.55 -29.04
C SER A 330 -31.37 -33.91 -29.00
N TRP A 331 -31.33 -34.59 -27.85
CA TRP A 331 -32.01 -35.88 -27.69
C TRP A 331 -33.53 -35.73 -27.75
N GLU A 332 -34.09 -34.78 -27.02
CA GLU A 332 -35.53 -34.46 -27.01
C GLU A 332 -36.03 -34.01 -28.36
N GLU A 333 -35.23 -33.23 -29.11
CA GLU A 333 -35.56 -32.83 -30.48
C GLU A 333 -35.55 -34.06 -31.41
N GLY A 334 -34.51 -34.89 -31.31
CA GLY A 334 -34.45 -36.15 -32.10
C GLY A 334 -35.60 -37.09 -31.75
N PHE A 335 -35.97 -37.20 -30.47
CA PHE A 335 -37.07 -38.04 -30.05
C PHE A 335 -38.43 -37.54 -30.59
N ARG A 336 -38.68 -36.21 -30.52
CA ARG A 336 -39.91 -35.63 -31.13
C ARG A 336 -39.98 -35.87 -32.66
N ILE A 337 -38.84 -35.78 -33.32
CA ILE A 337 -38.80 -36.08 -34.77
C ILE A 337 -39.08 -37.57 -35.04
N LEU A 338 -38.54 -38.44 -34.17
CA LEU A 338 -38.85 -39.87 -34.27
C LEU A 338 -40.32 -40.15 -33.99
N GLU A 339 -40.95 -39.51 -32.99
CA GLU A 339 -42.40 -39.65 -32.73
C GLU A 339 -43.23 -39.20 -33.95
N ALA A 340 -42.87 -38.06 -34.56
CA ALA A 340 -43.53 -37.56 -35.75
C ALA A 340 -43.37 -38.54 -36.94
N PHE A 341 -42.16 -39.08 -37.11
CA PHE A 341 -41.90 -40.11 -38.12
C PHE A 341 -42.74 -41.36 -37.93
N VAL A 342 -42.84 -41.87 -36.68
CA VAL A 342 -43.66 -43.04 -36.32
C VAL A 342 -45.14 -42.76 -36.53
N ALA A 343 -45.62 -41.58 -36.19
CA ALA A 343 -47.02 -41.18 -36.41
C ALA A 343 -47.36 -41.12 -37.91
N GLU A 344 -46.43 -40.75 -38.79
CA GLU A 344 -46.60 -40.69 -40.21
C GLU A 344 -46.50 -42.08 -40.92
N ARG A 345 -45.53 -42.90 -40.42
CA ARG A 345 -45.16 -44.15 -41.17
C ARG A 345 -45.51 -45.44 -40.46
N GLY A 346 -45.94 -45.36 -39.19
CA GLY A 346 -46.40 -46.51 -38.42
C GLY A 346 -45.33 -47.37 -37.80
N ASP A 347 -44.02 -47.10 -38.00
CA ASP A 347 -42.92 -47.79 -37.34
C ASP A 347 -41.73 -46.88 -37.13
N ALA A 348 -40.81 -47.30 -36.23
CA ALA A 348 -39.64 -46.56 -35.83
C ALA A 348 -38.36 -46.87 -36.65
N ARG A 349 -38.50 -47.55 -37.81
CA ARG A 349 -37.36 -47.92 -38.69
C ARG A 349 -36.96 -46.74 -39.56
N VAL A 350 -36.20 -45.80 -38.98
CA VAL A 350 -35.74 -44.62 -39.70
C VAL A 350 -34.57 -45.02 -40.62
N PRO A 351 -34.66 -44.81 -41.96
CA PRO A 351 -33.51 -45.00 -42.85
C PRO A 351 -32.33 -44.10 -42.45
N THR A 352 -31.08 -44.59 -42.59
CA THR A 352 -29.87 -43.79 -42.30
C THR A 352 -29.73 -42.56 -43.19
N THR A 353 -30.44 -42.49 -44.30
CA THR A 353 -30.47 -41.34 -45.22
C THR A 353 -31.63 -40.37 -44.95
N TYR A 354 -32.47 -40.64 -43.96
CA TYR A 354 -33.59 -39.78 -43.63
C TYR A 354 -33.14 -38.42 -43.12
N VAL A 355 -33.72 -37.41 -43.70
CA VAL A 355 -33.55 -36.01 -43.22
C VAL A 355 -34.95 -35.50 -42.91
N ALA A 356 -35.17 -35.06 -41.70
CA ALA A 356 -36.43 -34.49 -41.26
C ALA A 356 -36.74 -33.17 -42.01
N PRO A 357 -38.01 -32.72 -42.06
CA PRO A 357 -38.40 -31.47 -42.74
C PRO A 357 -37.66 -30.22 -42.21
N ASN A 358 -37.21 -30.24 -40.97
CA ASN A 358 -36.42 -29.19 -40.35
C ASN A 358 -34.90 -29.33 -40.58
N GLY A 359 -34.46 -30.31 -41.40
CA GLY A 359 -33.06 -30.56 -41.71
C GLY A 359 -32.30 -31.43 -40.70
N TYR A 360 -32.96 -31.95 -39.65
CA TYR A 360 -32.34 -32.86 -38.67
C TYR A 360 -32.02 -34.21 -39.35
N LYS A 361 -30.81 -34.74 -39.06
CA LYS A 361 -30.29 -35.97 -39.65
C LYS A 361 -30.22 -37.11 -38.65
#